data_c91cd40e6fd89d87fd9df39c25f9637f
#
_entry.id   c91cd40e6fd89d87fd9df39c25f9637f
#
_cell.length_a   1.000
_cell.length_b   1.000
_cell.length_c   1.000
_cell.angle_alpha   90.00
_cell.angle_beta   90.00
_cell.angle_gamma   90.00
#
_symmetry.space_group_name_H-M   'P 1'
#
loop_
_entity.id
_entity.type
_entity.pdbx_description
1 polymer ?
#
loop_
_entity_poly.entity_id
_entity_poly.type
_entity_poly.pdbx_seq_one_letter_code
_entity_poly.pdbx_strand_id
1 'polypeptide(L)'
;MILSANIQTAPALAAPVHDGPARTLRIAAIAMICATMVCFTALDTTAKWLGVSLPTIEVVWARYVGAAVLGLVAARPFSRPGALRARRPGMQLFRSCMLLASTIANFVALHTLQLAETSTINFLAPLFVALLAWPLLGEKAGPARLAAIGVGFLGVLIATRPGSAAFQPVVIISIFGAVCGAGYAIATRALAAHDAPETTLAWTPLAGVVLLTPALPFVWVPPPTLLAWGAMAALGVFASAGHWLLILAHQRAPAPVLAPFSYTQLIWMIVSGALFFGDAPPAATLLGAALVVGCGLFLIVRERR
;
A
#
# COMPACT_ATOMS: atom_id res chain seq x y z
N MET A 1 4.30 -7.09 -74.43
CA MET A 1 4.75 -5.72 -74.66
C MET A 1 3.78 -4.79 -73.94
N ILE A 2 4.28 -4.31 -72.74
CA ILE A 2 4.30 -2.88 -72.35
C ILE A 2 2.95 -2.44 -71.69
N LEU A 3 2.83 -1.93 -70.55
CA LEU A 3 3.55 -0.98 -69.67
C LEU A 3 3.05 -1.17 -68.25
N SER A 4 3.96 -1.36 -67.30
CA SER A 4 3.74 -1.24 -65.86
C SER A 4 3.62 0.23 -65.53
N ALA A 5 2.45 0.66 -65.06
CA ALA A 5 2.27 1.98 -64.43
C ALA A 5 2.54 1.85 -62.91
N ASN A 6 3.66 2.45 -62.49
CA ASN A 6 4.11 2.57 -61.12
C ASN A 6 3.25 3.62 -60.42
N ILE A 7 2.26 3.19 -59.63
CA ILE A 7 1.51 4.09 -58.72
C ILE A 7 2.31 4.18 -57.42
N GLN A 8 3.13 5.21 -57.30
CA GLN A 8 3.70 5.64 -56.04
C GLN A 8 2.56 6.08 -55.10
N THR A 9 2.22 5.22 -54.18
CA THR A 9 1.36 5.60 -53.05
C THR A 9 2.14 6.58 -52.17
N ALA A 10 1.72 7.83 -52.15
CA ALA A 10 2.19 8.85 -51.24
C ALA A 10 1.99 8.35 -49.80
N PRO A 11 2.92 8.61 -48.86
CA PRO A 11 2.73 8.26 -47.47
C PRO A 11 1.52 9.03 -46.91
N ALA A 12 0.51 8.28 -46.47
CA ALA A 12 -0.61 8.86 -45.73
C ALA A 12 -0.05 9.62 -44.54
N LEU A 13 -0.24 10.94 -44.54
CA LEU A 13 -0.03 11.79 -43.35
C LEU A 13 -0.82 11.17 -42.19
N ALA A 14 -0.10 10.60 -41.23
CA ALA A 14 -0.67 10.12 -40.00
C ALA A 14 -1.40 11.30 -39.34
N ALA A 15 -2.72 11.22 -39.29
CA ALA A 15 -3.52 12.18 -38.58
C ALA A 15 -3.02 12.27 -37.11
N PRO A 16 -2.97 13.45 -36.50
CA PRO A 16 -2.55 13.59 -35.10
C PRO A 16 -3.51 12.77 -34.24
N VAL A 17 -2.96 11.74 -33.59
CA VAL A 17 -3.69 10.94 -32.61
C VAL A 17 -4.13 11.91 -31.50
N HIS A 18 -5.42 12.16 -31.40
CA HIS A 18 -6.02 12.93 -30.31
C HIS A 18 -5.86 12.14 -29.01
N ASP A 19 -4.72 12.32 -28.32
CA ASP A 19 -4.41 11.74 -27.00
C ASP A 19 -5.26 12.32 -25.84
N GLY A 20 -6.21 13.18 -26.12
CA GLY A 20 -7.00 13.92 -25.15
C GLY A 20 -7.67 13.02 -24.07
N PRO A 21 -8.51 12.05 -24.43
CA PRO A 21 -9.23 11.25 -23.44
C PRO A 21 -8.29 10.30 -22.65
N ALA A 22 -7.28 9.72 -23.29
CA ALA A 22 -6.32 8.83 -22.65
C ALA A 22 -5.42 9.60 -21.64
N ARG A 23 -5.02 10.83 -21.96
CA ARG A 23 -4.25 11.69 -21.09
C ARG A 23 -5.06 12.11 -19.87
N THR A 24 -6.33 12.47 -20.04
CA THR A 24 -7.23 12.85 -18.94
C THR A 24 -7.45 11.70 -17.97
N LEU A 25 -7.65 10.47 -18.48
CA LEU A 25 -7.78 9.27 -17.66
C LEU A 25 -6.51 8.97 -16.84
N ARG A 26 -5.32 9.17 -17.42
CA ARG A 26 -4.04 9.01 -16.71
C ARG A 26 -3.86 10.05 -15.61
N ILE A 27 -4.18 11.30 -15.87
CA ILE A 27 -4.10 12.37 -14.86
C ILE A 27 -5.06 12.08 -13.70
N ALA A 28 -6.31 11.67 -13.99
CA ALA A 28 -7.27 11.29 -12.98
C ALA A 28 -6.76 10.10 -12.14
N ALA A 29 -6.15 9.09 -12.75
CA ALA A 29 -5.57 7.95 -12.05
C ALA A 29 -4.40 8.36 -11.14
N ILE A 30 -3.54 9.28 -11.59
CA ILE A 30 -2.45 9.85 -10.78
C ILE A 30 -3.01 10.64 -9.59
N ALA A 31 -4.02 11.46 -9.81
CA ALA A 31 -4.68 12.19 -8.71
C ALA A 31 -5.30 11.23 -7.69
N MET A 32 -5.92 10.13 -8.13
CA MET A 32 -6.49 9.12 -7.25
C MET A 32 -5.41 8.40 -6.42
N ILE A 33 -4.25 8.06 -6.99
CA ILE A 33 -3.17 7.42 -6.22
C ILE A 33 -2.57 8.40 -5.21
N CYS A 34 -2.39 9.68 -5.55
CA CYS A 34 -1.96 10.69 -4.60
C CYS A 34 -2.97 10.86 -3.45
N ALA A 35 -4.27 10.91 -3.75
CA ALA A 35 -5.33 10.96 -2.75
C ALA A 35 -5.35 9.68 -1.86
N THR A 36 -5.07 8.51 -2.44
CA THR A 36 -4.86 7.26 -1.68
C THR A 36 -3.75 7.41 -0.66
N MET A 37 -2.62 8.01 -1.04
CA MET A 37 -1.48 8.22 -0.13
C MET A 37 -1.82 9.20 0.99
N VAL A 38 -2.62 10.22 0.72
CA VAL A 38 -3.17 11.11 1.77
C VAL A 38 -4.07 10.32 2.74
N CYS A 39 -4.98 9.48 2.22
CA CYS A 39 -5.85 8.64 3.07
C CYS A 39 -5.04 7.70 3.97
N PHE A 40 -4.01 7.05 3.42
CA PHE A 40 -3.17 6.13 4.21
C PHE A 40 -2.30 6.89 5.22
N THR A 41 -1.84 8.09 4.88
CA THR A 41 -1.14 8.95 5.85
C THR A 41 -2.08 9.38 6.97
N ALA A 42 -3.31 9.80 6.66
CA ALA A 42 -4.31 10.17 7.66
C ALA A 42 -4.65 8.96 8.56
N LEU A 43 -4.75 7.74 7.99
CA LEU A 43 -4.91 6.50 8.72
C LEU A 43 -3.79 6.28 9.73
N ASP A 44 -2.53 6.33 9.29
CA ASP A 44 -1.37 6.09 10.14
C ASP A 44 -1.18 7.19 11.19
N THR A 45 -1.43 8.44 10.83
CA THR A 45 -1.43 9.58 11.77
C THR A 45 -2.47 9.40 12.86
N THR A 46 -3.69 9.02 12.48
CA THR A 46 -4.80 8.76 13.43
C THR A 46 -4.47 7.55 14.31
N ALA A 47 -3.90 6.49 13.75
CA ALA A 47 -3.50 5.31 14.51
C ALA A 47 -2.39 5.63 15.52
N LYS A 48 -1.37 6.41 15.14
CA LYS A 48 -0.31 6.87 16.03
C LYS A 48 -0.87 7.72 17.16
N TRP A 49 -1.79 8.64 16.85
CA TRP A 49 -2.43 9.49 17.86
C TRP A 49 -3.28 8.68 18.85
N LEU A 50 -4.11 7.75 18.37
CA LEU A 50 -4.92 6.86 19.22
C LEU A 50 -4.06 5.93 20.08
N GLY A 51 -2.93 5.46 19.55
CA GLY A 51 -2.00 4.57 20.22
C GLY A 51 -1.37 5.14 21.48
N VAL A 52 -1.46 6.45 21.72
CA VAL A 52 -1.03 7.07 22.98
C VAL A 52 -1.94 6.65 24.16
N SER A 53 -3.23 6.42 23.90
CA SER A 53 -4.24 6.16 24.94
C SER A 53 -4.96 4.81 24.80
N LEU A 54 -4.88 4.17 23.65
CA LEU A 54 -5.59 2.93 23.36
C LEU A 54 -4.63 1.80 22.98
N PRO A 55 -4.94 0.54 23.36
CA PRO A 55 -4.16 -0.62 22.94
C PRO A 55 -4.14 -0.79 21.42
N THR A 56 -3.00 -1.18 20.85
CA THR A 56 -2.83 -1.40 19.39
C THR A 56 -3.89 -2.34 18.82
N ILE A 57 -4.23 -3.42 19.53
CA ILE A 57 -5.23 -4.41 19.08
C ILE A 57 -6.59 -3.74 18.88
N GLU A 58 -6.99 -2.86 19.77
CA GLU A 58 -8.25 -2.13 19.70
C GLU A 58 -8.27 -1.15 18.52
N VAL A 59 -7.20 -0.40 18.32
CA VAL A 59 -7.05 0.54 17.20
C VAL A 59 -7.08 -0.20 15.85
N VAL A 60 -6.39 -1.34 15.75
CA VAL A 60 -6.42 -2.21 14.57
C VAL A 60 -7.82 -2.76 14.35
N TRP A 61 -8.47 -3.28 15.41
CA TRP A 61 -9.83 -3.80 15.33
C TRP A 61 -10.81 -2.75 14.80
N ALA A 62 -10.80 -1.53 15.34
CA ALA A 62 -11.67 -0.44 14.89
C ALA A 62 -11.50 -0.15 13.39
N ARG A 63 -10.25 -0.10 12.91
CA ARG A 63 -9.95 0.02 11.47
C ARG A 63 -10.61 -1.09 10.65
N TYR A 64 -10.48 -2.35 11.10
CA TYR A 64 -10.99 -3.51 10.34
C TYR A 64 -12.51 -3.62 10.38
N VAL A 65 -13.15 -3.34 11.53
CA VAL A 65 -14.62 -3.30 11.64
C VAL A 65 -15.19 -2.18 10.78
N GLY A 66 -14.62 -0.97 10.87
CA GLY A 66 -15.05 0.14 10.02
C GLY A 66 -14.89 -0.17 8.53
N ALA A 67 -13.78 -0.78 8.13
CA ALA A 67 -13.56 -1.20 6.75
C ALA A 67 -14.53 -2.33 6.32
N ALA A 68 -14.88 -3.26 7.21
CA ALA A 68 -15.85 -4.31 6.94
C ALA A 68 -17.25 -3.76 6.71
N VAL A 69 -17.69 -2.84 7.57
CA VAL A 69 -19.01 -2.18 7.41
C VAL A 69 -19.08 -1.44 6.08
N LEU A 70 -18.09 -0.62 5.77
CA LEU A 70 -18.07 0.14 4.51
C LEU A 70 -17.91 -0.77 3.29
N GLY A 71 -17.10 -1.83 3.39
CA GLY A 71 -16.94 -2.84 2.34
C GLY A 71 -18.24 -3.59 2.05
N LEU A 72 -19.00 -3.97 3.09
CA LEU A 72 -20.33 -4.61 2.94
C LEU A 72 -21.34 -3.64 2.32
N VAL A 73 -21.35 -2.38 2.72
CA VAL A 73 -22.22 -1.36 2.11
C VAL A 73 -21.89 -1.21 0.61
N ALA A 74 -20.60 -1.19 0.25
CA ALA A 74 -20.17 -1.07 -1.14
C ALA A 74 -20.46 -2.32 -1.98
N ALA A 75 -20.28 -3.52 -1.41
CA ALA A 75 -20.52 -4.79 -2.09
C ALA A 75 -22.03 -5.06 -2.36
N ARG A 76 -22.93 -4.42 -1.60
CA ARG A 76 -24.38 -4.59 -1.71
C ARG A 76 -24.80 -6.06 -1.86
N PRO A 77 -24.45 -6.96 -0.91
CA PRO A 77 -24.63 -8.40 -1.05
C PRO A 77 -26.09 -8.81 -1.22
N PHE A 78 -27.04 -8.03 -0.68
CA PHE A 78 -28.48 -8.24 -0.84
C PHE A 78 -28.97 -7.97 -2.28
N SER A 79 -28.31 -7.07 -3.01
CA SER A 79 -28.66 -6.73 -4.39
C SER A 79 -27.84 -7.51 -5.43
N ARG A 80 -26.74 -8.13 -5.00
CA ARG A 80 -25.82 -8.93 -5.85
C ARG A 80 -25.53 -10.26 -5.18
N PRO A 81 -26.44 -11.26 -5.30
CA PRO A 81 -26.21 -12.60 -4.76
C PRO A 81 -24.90 -13.17 -5.31
N GLY A 82 -24.01 -13.61 -4.41
CA GLY A 82 -22.70 -14.15 -4.81
C GLY A 82 -21.52 -13.16 -4.77
N ALA A 83 -21.73 -11.86 -4.50
CA ALA A 83 -20.65 -10.88 -4.35
C ALA A 83 -19.62 -11.25 -3.27
N LEU A 84 -20.01 -12.03 -2.27
CA LEU A 84 -19.12 -12.51 -1.21
C LEU A 84 -18.50 -13.89 -1.50
N ARG A 85 -18.90 -14.55 -2.60
CA ARG A 85 -18.44 -15.91 -2.92
C ARG A 85 -17.07 -15.88 -3.60
N ALA A 86 -16.03 -16.19 -2.85
CA ALA A 86 -14.69 -16.32 -3.39
C ALA A 86 -14.50 -17.67 -4.11
N ARG A 87 -13.82 -17.66 -5.26
CA ARG A 87 -13.41 -18.88 -5.97
C ARG A 87 -12.22 -19.54 -5.29
N ARG A 88 -11.37 -18.75 -4.64
CA ARG A 88 -10.18 -19.22 -3.90
C ARG A 88 -10.18 -18.73 -2.45
N PRO A 89 -11.07 -19.23 -1.58
CA PRO A 89 -11.26 -18.72 -0.22
C PRO A 89 -9.98 -18.84 0.64
N GLY A 90 -9.19 -19.92 0.49
CA GLY A 90 -7.93 -20.09 1.22
C GLY A 90 -6.91 -18.99 0.87
N MET A 91 -6.80 -18.59 -0.40
CA MET A 91 -5.91 -17.50 -0.83
C MET A 91 -6.43 -16.14 -0.34
N GLN A 92 -7.74 -15.92 -0.31
CA GLN A 92 -8.34 -14.71 0.27
C GLN A 92 -8.05 -14.62 1.76
N LEU A 93 -8.18 -15.73 2.50
CA LEU A 93 -7.86 -15.77 3.92
C LEU A 93 -6.37 -15.50 4.17
N PHE A 94 -5.46 -16.17 3.43
CA PHE A 94 -4.03 -15.91 3.49
C PHE A 94 -3.71 -14.43 3.26
N ARG A 95 -4.28 -13.84 2.20
CA ARG A 95 -4.13 -12.42 1.87
C ARG A 95 -4.62 -11.53 3.01
N SER A 96 -5.80 -11.82 3.58
CA SER A 96 -6.36 -11.06 4.71
C SER A 96 -5.48 -11.16 5.96
N CYS A 97 -4.93 -12.34 6.25
CA CYS A 97 -3.98 -12.54 7.36
C CYS A 97 -2.66 -11.79 7.15
N MET A 98 -2.13 -11.76 5.91
CA MET A 98 -0.91 -11.00 5.59
C MET A 98 -1.14 -9.50 5.79
N LEU A 99 -2.28 -8.97 5.36
CA LEU A 99 -2.62 -7.58 5.60
C LEU A 99 -2.79 -7.27 7.10
N LEU A 100 -3.43 -8.17 7.85
CA LEU A 100 -3.58 -8.01 9.30
C LEU A 100 -2.22 -7.98 9.99
N ALA A 101 -1.35 -8.93 9.70
CA ALA A 101 0.00 -8.98 10.28
C ALA A 101 0.81 -7.73 9.93
N SER A 102 0.76 -7.28 8.68
CA SER A 102 1.38 -6.03 8.23
C SER A 102 0.84 -4.82 8.99
N THR A 103 -0.49 -4.75 9.19
CA THR A 103 -1.13 -3.64 9.92
C THR A 103 -0.75 -3.61 11.38
N ILE A 104 -0.78 -4.77 12.06
CA ILE A 104 -0.38 -4.86 13.48
C ILE A 104 1.07 -4.41 13.62
N ALA A 105 1.96 -4.95 12.79
CA ALA A 105 3.38 -4.60 12.80
C ALA A 105 3.60 -3.10 12.57
N ASN A 106 2.91 -2.49 11.61
CA ASN A 106 2.99 -1.06 11.34
C ASN A 106 2.48 -0.24 12.54
N PHE A 107 1.32 -0.58 13.10
CA PHE A 107 0.75 0.18 14.23
C PHE A 107 1.58 0.03 15.51
N VAL A 108 2.16 -1.15 15.77
CA VAL A 108 3.14 -1.33 16.85
C VAL A 108 4.36 -0.43 16.62
N ALA A 109 4.88 -0.38 15.40
CA ALA A 109 6.04 0.46 15.07
C ALA A 109 5.74 1.96 15.24
N LEU A 110 4.52 2.40 14.91
CA LEU A 110 4.10 3.80 15.04
C LEU A 110 4.11 4.33 16.48
N HIS A 111 4.06 3.44 17.50
CA HIS A 111 4.16 3.89 18.90
C HIS A 111 5.52 4.53 19.23
N THR A 112 6.58 4.10 18.55
CA THR A 112 7.96 4.54 18.88
C THR A 112 8.66 5.21 17.71
N LEU A 113 8.43 4.75 16.48
CA LEU A 113 9.04 5.33 15.29
C LEU A 113 8.29 6.57 14.80
N GLN A 114 9.03 7.46 14.17
CA GLN A 114 8.42 8.57 13.44
C GLN A 114 7.65 8.05 12.21
N LEU A 115 6.64 8.81 11.76
CA LEU A 115 5.86 8.45 10.56
C LEU A 115 6.75 8.29 9.31
N ALA A 116 7.76 9.15 9.17
CA ALA A 116 8.72 9.08 8.06
C ALA A 116 9.61 7.83 8.11
N GLU A 117 10.00 7.37 9.30
CA GLU A 117 10.80 6.16 9.49
C GLU A 117 10.01 4.91 9.12
N THR A 118 8.79 4.77 9.64
CA THR A 118 7.88 3.65 9.31
C THR A 118 7.58 3.61 7.82
N SER A 119 7.32 4.75 7.20
CA SER A 119 7.08 4.85 5.76
C SER A 119 8.30 4.40 4.95
N THR A 120 9.51 4.83 5.36
CA THR A 120 10.77 4.42 4.73
C THR A 120 10.96 2.91 4.76
N ILE A 121 10.67 2.27 5.89
CA ILE A 121 10.74 0.81 6.03
C ILE A 121 9.67 0.11 5.19
N ASN A 122 8.45 0.63 5.18
CA ASN A 122 7.34 0.05 4.41
C ASN A 122 7.61 0.11 2.90
N PHE A 123 8.39 1.07 2.41
CA PHE A 123 8.83 1.11 1.02
C PHE A 123 9.81 -0.02 0.63
N LEU A 124 10.26 -0.84 1.57
CA LEU A 124 10.90 -2.12 1.23
C LEU A 124 9.91 -3.15 0.65
N ALA A 125 8.59 -3.00 0.84
CA ALA A 125 7.62 -3.98 0.35
C ALA A 125 7.74 -4.27 -1.16
N PRO A 126 7.90 -3.30 -2.07
CA PRO A 126 8.16 -3.58 -3.49
C PRO A 126 9.46 -4.38 -3.72
N LEU A 127 10.50 -4.15 -2.91
CA LEU A 127 11.76 -4.88 -2.99
C LEU A 127 11.56 -6.34 -2.52
N PHE A 128 10.78 -6.55 -1.46
CA PHE A 128 10.39 -7.89 -1.02
C PHE A 128 9.49 -8.59 -2.04
N VAL A 129 8.56 -7.89 -2.70
CA VAL A 129 7.79 -8.46 -3.82
C VAL A 129 8.75 -8.93 -4.90
N ALA A 130 9.74 -8.14 -5.26
CA ALA A 130 10.73 -8.48 -6.26
C ALA A 130 11.59 -9.69 -5.86
N LEU A 131 11.93 -9.81 -4.57
CA LEU A 131 12.71 -10.93 -4.03
C LEU A 131 11.86 -12.22 -3.96
N LEU A 132 10.62 -12.13 -3.49
CA LEU A 132 9.72 -13.26 -3.30
C LEU A 132 9.13 -13.77 -4.64
N ALA A 133 9.08 -12.95 -5.69
CA ALA A 133 8.67 -13.38 -7.02
C ALA A 133 9.55 -14.50 -7.58
N TRP A 134 10.83 -14.55 -7.19
CA TRP A 134 11.73 -15.60 -7.62
C TRP A 134 11.29 -17.00 -7.13
N PRO A 135 11.21 -17.31 -5.81
CA PRO A 135 10.81 -18.64 -5.35
C PRO A 135 9.33 -18.96 -5.58
N LEU A 136 8.44 -17.95 -5.65
CA LEU A 136 7.00 -18.15 -5.73
C LEU A 136 6.47 -18.21 -7.18
N LEU A 137 7.10 -17.47 -8.10
CA LEU A 137 6.66 -17.36 -9.49
C LEU A 137 7.68 -17.93 -10.48
N GLY A 138 8.84 -18.42 -10.01
CA GLY A 138 9.90 -18.94 -10.86
C GLY A 138 10.67 -17.87 -11.65
N GLU A 139 10.43 -16.60 -11.39
CA GLU A 139 11.08 -15.47 -12.06
C GLU A 139 12.48 -15.26 -11.50
N LYS A 140 13.54 -15.59 -12.26
CA LYS A 140 14.94 -15.35 -11.82
C LYS A 140 15.19 -13.85 -11.67
N ALA A 141 15.62 -13.43 -10.47
CA ALA A 141 16.06 -12.07 -10.25
C ALA A 141 17.42 -11.82 -10.93
N GLY A 142 17.46 -10.96 -11.93
CA GLY A 142 18.71 -10.55 -12.57
C GLY A 142 19.61 -9.75 -11.61
N PRO A 143 20.93 -9.66 -11.89
CA PRO A 143 21.91 -9.05 -10.98
C PRO A 143 21.60 -7.59 -10.61
N ALA A 144 21.06 -6.81 -11.53
CA ALA A 144 20.67 -5.43 -11.22
C ALA A 144 19.43 -5.33 -10.31
N ARG A 145 18.52 -6.33 -10.33
CA ARG A 145 17.39 -6.40 -9.39
C ARG A 145 17.90 -6.72 -7.99
N LEU A 146 18.84 -7.65 -7.86
CA LEU A 146 19.51 -7.96 -6.59
C LEU A 146 20.32 -6.78 -6.05
N ALA A 147 21.04 -6.05 -6.92
CA ALA A 147 21.75 -4.85 -6.52
C ALA A 147 20.79 -3.76 -6.00
N ALA A 148 19.68 -3.51 -6.68
CA ALA A 148 18.67 -2.54 -6.21
C ALA A 148 18.08 -2.94 -4.85
N ILE A 149 17.80 -4.24 -4.63
CA ILE A 149 17.34 -4.75 -3.33
C ILE A 149 18.41 -4.48 -2.26
N GLY A 150 19.68 -4.80 -2.53
CA GLY A 150 20.79 -4.55 -1.59
C GLY A 150 20.94 -3.07 -1.23
N VAL A 151 20.89 -2.17 -2.21
CA VAL A 151 20.95 -0.71 -1.97
C VAL A 151 19.72 -0.21 -1.20
N GLY A 152 18.53 -0.75 -1.46
CA GLY A 152 17.32 -0.43 -0.68
C GLY A 152 17.46 -0.83 0.78
N PHE A 153 18.00 -2.02 1.07
CA PHE A 153 18.30 -2.44 2.43
C PHE A 153 19.36 -1.54 3.10
N LEU A 154 20.41 -1.15 2.39
CA LEU A 154 21.38 -0.14 2.89
C LEU A 154 20.69 1.18 3.24
N GLY A 155 19.72 1.61 2.43
CA GLY A 155 18.91 2.79 2.72
C GLY A 155 18.18 2.68 4.06
N VAL A 156 17.57 1.52 4.36
CA VAL A 156 16.92 1.30 5.67
C VAL A 156 17.94 1.25 6.80
N LEU A 157 19.09 0.61 6.62
CA LEU A 157 20.17 0.62 7.62
C LEU A 157 20.66 2.04 7.95
N ILE A 158 20.79 2.91 6.93
CA ILE A 158 21.13 4.32 7.13
C ILE A 158 20.04 5.05 7.89
N ALA A 159 18.76 4.83 7.53
CA ALA A 159 17.61 5.47 8.17
C ALA A 159 17.50 5.08 9.65
N THR A 160 17.66 3.79 9.95
CA THR A 160 17.41 3.22 11.28
C THR A 160 18.63 3.20 12.19
N ARG A 161 19.83 3.40 11.65
CA ARG A 161 21.11 3.53 12.38
C ARG A 161 21.34 2.41 13.41
N PRO A 162 21.34 1.11 13.02
CA PRO A 162 21.54 0.02 13.96
C PRO A 162 22.90 0.16 14.66
N GLY A 163 22.93 -0.16 15.96
CA GLY A 163 24.13 -0.01 16.79
C GLY A 163 24.34 1.38 17.40
N SER A 164 23.52 2.37 17.05
CA SER A 164 23.51 3.68 17.72
C SER A 164 22.50 3.72 18.88
N ALA A 165 22.65 4.69 19.78
CA ALA A 165 21.67 4.93 20.85
C ALA A 165 20.28 5.33 20.33
N ALA A 166 20.18 5.71 19.07
CA ALA A 166 18.92 6.06 18.42
C ALA A 166 18.21 4.85 17.79
N PHE A 167 18.80 3.65 17.81
CA PHE A 167 18.21 2.45 17.23
C PHE A 167 17.03 1.95 18.07
N GLN A 168 15.90 1.76 17.43
CA GLN A 168 14.70 1.21 18.04
C GLN A 168 14.50 -0.25 17.57
N PRO A 169 14.53 -1.27 18.47
CA PRO A 169 14.36 -2.68 18.08
C PRO A 169 13.05 -2.97 17.32
N VAL A 170 12.04 -2.13 17.51
CA VAL A 170 10.74 -2.23 16.79
C VAL A 170 10.88 -2.12 15.26
N VAL A 171 11.99 -1.63 14.76
CA VAL A 171 12.36 -1.66 13.33
C VAL A 171 12.24 -3.07 12.75
N ILE A 172 12.61 -4.11 13.51
CA ILE A 172 12.51 -5.51 13.09
C ILE A 172 11.03 -5.88 12.86
N ILE A 173 10.13 -5.43 13.74
CA ILE A 173 8.68 -5.63 13.60
C ILE A 173 8.17 -4.90 12.35
N SER A 174 8.64 -3.67 12.10
CA SER A 174 8.27 -2.91 10.90
C SER A 174 8.75 -3.59 9.62
N ILE A 175 9.97 -4.15 9.58
CA ILE A 175 10.49 -4.94 8.44
C ILE A 175 9.63 -6.19 8.23
N PHE A 176 9.28 -6.91 9.29
CA PHE A 176 8.34 -8.04 9.20
C PHE A 176 7.00 -7.60 8.60
N GLY A 177 6.48 -6.44 9.02
CA GLY A 177 5.29 -5.82 8.43
C GLY A 177 5.42 -5.59 6.92
N ALA A 178 6.57 -5.11 6.45
CA ALA A 178 6.84 -4.90 5.02
C ALA A 178 6.89 -6.23 4.23
N VAL A 179 7.44 -7.30 4.83
CA VAL A 179 7.41 -8.67 4.24
C VAL A 179 5.97 -9.16 4.13
N CYS A 180 5.17 -9.01 5.18
CA CYS A 180 3.73 -9.36 5.14
C CYS A 180 2.98 -8.54 4.10
N GLY A 181 3.29 -7.24 3.97
CA GLY A 181 2.76 -6.37 2.93
C GLY A 181 3.09 -6.85 1.51
N ALA A 182 4.32 -7.35 1.30
CA ALA A 182 4.70 -7.98 0.04
C ALA A 182 3.91 -9.27 -0.23
N GLY A 183 3.73 -10.12 0.78
CA GLY A 183 2.89 -11.32 0.70
C GLY A 183 1.44 -10.99 0.34
N TYR A 184 0.88 -9.95 0.96
CA TYR A 184 -0.44 -9.39 0.61
C TYR A 184 -0.51 -8.95 -0.85
N ALA A 185 0.49 -8.23 -1.34
CA ALA A 185 0.53 -7.73 -2.72
C ALA A 185 0.59 -8.88 -3.74
N ILE A 186 1.44 -9.90 -3.49
CA ILE A 186 1.57 -11.09 -4.33
C ILE A 186 0.26 -11.88 -4.37
N ALA A 187 -0.36 -12.13 -3.20
CA ALA A 187 -1.63 -12.82 -3.12
C ALA A 187 -2.76 -12.04 -3.83
N THR A 188 -2.76 -10.71 -3.72
CA THR A 188 -3.71 -9.83 -4.43
C THR A 188 -3.56 -9.98 -5.95
N ARG A 189 -2.32 -9.98 -6.45
CA ARG A 189 -2.03 -10.19 -7.88
C ARG A 189 -2.50 -11.58 -8.35
N ALA A 190 -2.24 -12.63 -7.56
CA ALA A 190 -2.66 -13.99 -7.89
C ALA A 190 -4.19 -14.16 -7.91
N LEU A 191 -4.91 -13.42 -7.07
CA LEU A 191 -6.38 -13.46 -7.00
C LEU A 191 -7.07 -12.67 -8.11
N ALA A 192 -6.42 -11.67 -8.67
CA ALA A 192 -7.02 -10.79 -9.70
C ALA A 192 -7.55 -11.54 -10.93
N ALA A 193 -6.99 -12.71 -11.25
CA ALA A 193 -7.46 -13.57 -12.34
C ALA A 193 -8.64 -14.48 -11.96
N HIS A 194 -9.03 -14.55 -10.68
CA HIS A 194 -9.97 -15.54 -10.18
C HIS A 194 -11.21 -14.94 -9.53
N ASP A 195 -11.03 -13.89 -8.74
CA ASP A 195 -12.09 -13.28 -7.94
C ASP A 195 -12.34 -11.83 -8.38
N ALA A 196 -13.60 -11.41 -8.30
CA ALA A 196 -13.98 -10.03 -8.59
C ALA A 196 -13.37 -9.06 -7.56
N PRO A 197 -13.06 -7.81 -7.96
CA PRO A 197 -12.52 -6.80 -7.05
C PRO A 197 -13.40 -6.57 -5.81
N GLU A 198 -14.71 -6.58 -5.97
CA GLU A 198 -15.70 -6.41 -4.89
C GLU A 198 -15.61 -7.54 -3.87
N THR A 199 -15.52 -8.80 -4.36
CA THR A 199 -15.33 -9.98 -3.51
C THR A 199 -14.03 -9.86 -2.73
N THR A 200 -12.94 -9.52 -3.42
CA THR A 200 -11.63 -9.34 -2.81
C THR A 200 -11.61 -8.22 -1.76
N LEU A 201 -12.32 -7.11 -2.03
CA LEU A 201 -12.47 -6.01 -1.08
C LEU A 201 -13.24 -6.44 0.17
N ALA A 202 -14.35 -7.18 0.01
CA ALA A 202 -15.16 -7.66 1.12
C ALA A 202 -14.41 -8.66 2.02
N TRP A 203 -13.52 -9.50 1.44
CA TRP A 203 -12.71 -10.46 2.19
C TRP A 203 -11.52 -9.80 2.91
N THR A 204 -11.10 -8.61 2.49
CA THR A 204 -9.92 -7.92 3.03
C THR A 204 -9.96 -7.73 4.55
N PRO A 205 -11.08 -7.27 5.18
CA PRO A 205 -11.13 -7.04 6.62
C PRO A 205 -11.43 -8.29 7.45
N LEU A 206 -11.76 -9.43 6.84
CA LEU A 206 -12.27 -10.60 7.58
C LEU A 206 -11.31 -11.12 8.64
N ALA A 207 -10.00 -11.27 8.32
CA ALA A 207 -9.06 -11.76 9.30
C ALA A 207 -8.97 -10.84 10.52
N GLY A 208 -8.97 -9.52 10.31
CA GLY A 208 -8.94 -8.55 11.41
C GLY A 208 -10.19 -8.63 12.28
N VAL A 209 -11.37 -8.68 11.66
CA VAL A 209 -12.63 -8.78 12.42
C VAL A 209 -12.70 -10.12 13.18
N VAL A 210 -12.45 -11.24 12.50
CA VAL A 210 -12.64 -12.58 13.10
C VAL A 210 -11.59 -12.88 14.18
N LEU A 211 -10.32 -12.52 13.94
CA LEU A 211 -9.23 -12.86 14.85
C LEU A 211 -9.10 -11.88 16.02
N LEU A 212 -9.44 -10.59 15.84
CA LEU A 212 -9.28 -9.61 16.90
C LEU A 212 -10.52 -9.45 17.78
N THR A 213 -11.74 -9.72 17.27
CA THR A 213 -12.96 -9.60 18.07
C THR A 213 -12.93 -10.46 19.35
N PRO A 214 -12.47 -11.73 19.35
CA PRO A 214 -12.37 -12.53 20.57
C PRO A 214 -11.35 -12.00 21.58
N ALA A 215 -10.31 -11.30 21.13
CA ALA A 215 -9.29 -10.71 21.99
C ALA A 215 -9.75 -9.39 22.66
N LEU A 216 -10.72 -8.73 22.03
CA LEU A 216 -11.15 -7.39 22.45
C LEU A 216 -11.62 -7.31 23.91
N PRO A 217 -12.45 -8.23 24.45
CA PRO A 217 -12.91 -8.16 25.85
C PRO A 217 -11.78 -8.13 26.87
N PHE A 218 -10.59 -8.65 26.52
CA PHE A 218 -9.43 -8.74 27.42
C PHE A 218 -8.53 -7.50 27.37
N VAL A 219 -8.67 -6.66 26.34
CA VAL A 219 -7.78 -5.51 26.11
C VAL A 219 -8.55 -4.21 25.93
N TRP A 220 -9.88 -4.24 25.99
CA TRP A 220 -10.71 -3.08 25.74
C TRP A 220 -10.48 -1.97 26.77
N VAL A 221 -10.12 -0.80 26.28
CA VAL A 221 -10.03 0.44 27.06
C VAL A 221 -11.01 1.44 26.45
N PRO A 222 -12.03 1.91 27.21
CA PRO A 222 -12.99 2.86 26.66
C PRO A 222 -12.27 4.11 26.15
N PRO A 223 -12.51 4.54 24.89
CA PRO A 223 -11.92 5.77 24.36
C PRO A 223 -12.23 6.97 25.27
N PRO A 224 -11.21 7.74 25.68
CA PRO A 224 -11.36 8.71 26.77
C PRO A 224 -12.20 9.94 26.38
N THR A 225 -12.38 10.20 25.09
CA THR A 225 -13.07 11.38 24.61
C THR A 225 -13.96 11.07 23.39
N LEU A 226 -14.96 11.91 23.13
CA LEU A 226 -15.76 11.81 21.91
C LEU A 226 -14.90 11.93 20.64
N LEU A 227 -13.83 12.72 20.69
CA LEU A 227 -12.85 12.84 19.61
C LEU A 227 -12.15 11.51 19.34
N ALA A 228 -11.78 10.74 20.38
CA ALA A 228 -11.17 9.43 20.24
C ALA A 228 -12.14 8.42 19.58
N TRP A 229 -13.42 8.44 19.96
CA TRP A 229 -14.46 7.66 19.27
C TRP A 229 -14.59 8.02 17.79
N GLY A 230 -14.62 9.33 17.49
CA GLY A 230 -14.63 9.82 16.10
C GLY A 230 -13.39 9.40 15.31
N ALA A 231 -12.21 9.45 15.94
CA ALA A 231 -10.96 9.02 15.34
C ALA A 231 -10.95 7.50 15.06
N MET A 232 -11.47 6.68 15.98
CA MET A 232 -11.64 5.23 15.74
C MET A 232 -12.55 4.96 14.53
N ALA A 233 -13.67 5.67 14.42
CA ALA A 233 -14.55 5.55 13.24
C ALA A 233 -13.84 6.01 11.95
N ALA A 234 -13.06 7.08 12.03
CA ALA A 234 -12.31 7.64 10.90
C ALA A 234 -11.25 6.66 10.35
N LEU A 235 -10.66 5.79 11.18
CA LEU A 235 -9.73 4.75 10.71
C LEU A 235 -10.35 3.87 9.62
N GLY A 236 -11.60 3.42 9.82
CA GLY A 236 -12.32 2.62 8.84
C GLY A 236 -12.60 3.39 7.56
N VAL A 237 -12.95 4.67 7.68
CA VAL A 237 -13.21 5.56 6.54
C VAL A 237 -11.94 5.77 5.73
N PHE A 238 -10.82 6.14 6.35
CA PHE A 238 -9.55 6.35 5.67
C PHE A 238 -9.04 5.08 5.00
N ALA A 239 -9.13 3.93 5.68
CA ALA A 239 -8.76 2.64 5.10
C ALA A 239 -9.61 2.32 3.86
N SER A 240 -10.92 2.43 3.96
CA SER A 240 -11.83 2.09 2.87
C SER A 240 -11.71 3.06 1.69
N ALA A 241 -11.65 4.36 1.96
CA ALA A 241 -11.46 5.39 0.93
C ALA A 241 -10.13 5.21 0.20
N GLY A 242 -9.03 4.98 0.95
CA GLY A 242 -7.71 4.73 0.37
C GLY A 242 -7.72 3.50 -0.54
N HIS A 243 -8.22 2.36 -0.07
CA HIS A 243 -8.31 1.14 -0.89
C HIS A 243 -9.24 1.30 -2.09
N TRP A 244 -10.36 2.00 -1.95
CA TRP A 244 -11.27 2.27 -3.05
C TRP A 244 -10.63 3.12 -4.14
N LEU A 245 -9.99 4.24 -3.76
CA LEU A 245 -9.25 5.10 -4.68
C LEU A 245 -8.11 4.36 -5.37
N LEU A 246 -7.41 3.49 -4.63
CA LEU A 246 -6.36 2.63 -5.18
C LEU A 246 -6.88 1.72 -6.29
N ILE A 247 -8.01 1.05 -6.06
CA ILE A 247 -8.66 0.19 -7.05
C ILE A 247 -9.06 1.01 -8.28
N LEU A 248 -9.71 2.16 -8.08
CA LEU A 248 -10.13 3.04 -9.17
C LEU A 248 -8.94 3.58 -9.98
N ALA A 249 -7.82 3.88 -9.35
CA ALA A 249 -6.60 4.31 -10.02
C ALA A 249 -6.06 3.19 -10.94
N HIS A 250 -5.96 1.95 -10.43
CA HIS A 250 -5.45 0.81 -11.19
C HIS A 250 -6.37 0.37 -12.33
N GLN A 251 -7.67 0.68 -12.26
CA GLN A 251 -8.59 0.47 -13.38
C GLN A 251 -8.36 1.45 -14.54
N ARG A 252 -7.75 2.62 -14.27
CA ARG A 252 -7.57 3.70 -15.25
C ARG A 252 -6.16 3.83 -15.79
N ALA A 253 -5.16 3.30 -15.08
CA ALA A 253 -3.77 3.33 -15.51
C ALA A 253 -3.01 2.09 -15.01
N PRO A 254 -2.03 1.60 -15.79
CA PRO A 254 -1.22 0.44 -15.39
C PRO A 254 -0.33 0.78 -14.20
N ALA A 255 -0.05 -0.21 -13.36
CA ALA A 255 0.75 -0.08 -12.15
C ALA A 255 2.10 0.66 -12.34
N PRO A 256 2.88 0.44 -13.42
CA PRO A 256 4.12 1.17 -13.62
C PRO A 256 3.96 2.69 -13.79
N VAL A 257 2.79 3.18 -14.23
CA VAL A 257 2.51 4.62 -14.31
C VAL A 257 2.22 5.19 -12.93
N LEU A 258 1.54 4.43 -12.08
CA LEU A 258 1.06 4.86 -10.75
C LEU A 258 2.12 4.74 -9.65
N ALA A 259 2.96 3.72 -9.73
CA ALA A 259 3.91 3.38 -8.66
C ALA A 259 4.85 4.53 -8.24
N PRO A 260 5.38 5.39 -9.13
CA PRO A 260 6.18 6.54 -8.70
C PRO A 260 5.43 7.49 -7.77
N PHE A 261 4.13 7.65 -7.98
CA PHE A 261 3.30 8.55 -7.19
C PHE A 261 2.93 7.98 -5.81
N SER A 262 3.07 6.68 -5.59
CA SER A 262 2.92 6.09 -4.25
C SER A 262 3.98 6.59 -3.27
N TYR A 263 5.16 7.00 -3.75
CA TYR A 263 6.20 7.57 -2.90
C TYR A 263 5.86 8.98 -2.38
N THR A 264 4.82 9.63 -2.92
CA THR A 264 4.32 10.90 -2.35
C THR A 264 3.84 10.72 -0.91
N GLN A 265 3.53 9.49 -0.48
CA GLN A 265 3.19 9.18 0.92
C GLN A 265 4.27 9.67 1.88
N LEU A 266 5.55 9.56 1.53
CA LEU A 266 6.64 10.04 2.38
C LEU A 266 6.53 11.54 2.68
N ILE A 267 6.15 12.35 1.69
CA ILE A 267 5.96 13.79 1.86
C ILE A 267 4.85 14.04 2.88
N TRP A 268 3.73 13.38 2.72
CA TRP A 268 2.59 13.50 3.63
C TRP A 268 2.92 13.00 5.04
N MET A 269 3.70 11.92 5.17
CA MET A 269 4.15 11.40 6.45
C MET A 269 5.09 12.37 7.18
N ILE A 270 6.00 13.03 6.46
CA ILE A 270 6.87 14.07 7.02
C ILE A 270 6.03 15.27 7.48
N VAL A 271 5.13 15.74 6.64
CA VAL A 271 4.25 16.87 6.97
C VAL A 271 3.36 16.56 8.18
N SER A 272 2.72 15.39 8.18
CA SER A 272 1.87 14.97 9.31
C SER A 272 2.68 14.74 10.59
N GLY A 273 3.88 14.17 10.49
CA GLY A 273 4.79 14.02 11.62
C GLY A 273 5.15 15.34 12.27
N ALA A 274 5.49 16.34 11.45
CA ALA A 274 5.82 17.67 11.91
C ALA A 274 4.60 18.39 12.53
N LEU A 275 3.43 18.32 11.89
CA LEU A 275 2.24 19.06 12.31
C LEU A 275 1.58 18.48 13.58
N PHE A 276 1.48 17.15 13.69
CA PHE A 276 0.72 16.50 14.76
C PHE A 276 1.59 15.98 15.91
N PHE A 277 2.87 15.71 15.65
CA PHE A 277 3.76 15.09 16.66
C PHE A 277 5.03 15.91 16.92
N GLY A 278 5.26 17.01 16.18
CA GLY A 278 6.49 17.78 16.25
C GLY A 278 7.73 17.01 15.77
N ASP A 279 7.53 15.94 15.00
CA ASP A 279 8.60 15.10 14.47
C ASP A 279 9.43 15.86 13.42
N ALA A 280 10.76 15.91 13.59
CA ALA A 280 11.71 16.36 12.58
C ALA A 280 12.58 15.16 12.16
N PRO A 281 12.34 14.56 10.98
CA PRO A 281 13.13 13.41 10.55
C PRO A 281 14.60 13.78 10.44
N PRO A 282 15.53 13.03 11.06
CA PRO A 282 16.95 13.29 10.96
C PRO A 282 17.45 13.08 9.52
N ALA A 283 18.53 13.74 9.14
CA ALA A 283 19.13 13.65 7.80
C ALA A 283 19.38 12.19 7.37
N ALA A 284 19.74 11.32 8.30
CA ALA A 284 19.93 9.89 8.03
C ALA A 284 18.63 9.22 7.55
N THR A 285 17.49 9.52 8.17
CA THR A 285 16.17 9.00 7.72
C THR A 285 15.84 9.51 6.32
N LEU A 286 16.08 10.79 6.04
CA LEU A 286 15.83 11.37 4.71
C LEU A 286 16.74 10.77 3.62
N LEU A 287 18.03 10.57 3.93
CA LEU A 287 18.96 9.91 3.01
C LEU A 287 18.57 8.44 2.76
N GLY A 288 18.26 7.71 3.82
CA GLY A 288 17.80 6.33 3.70
C GLY A 288 16.50 6.22 2.87
N ALA A 289 15.54 7.11 3.12
CA ALA A 289 14.32 7.20 2.33
C ALA A 289 14.57 7.49 0.85
N ALA A 290 15.49 8.44 0.55
CA ALA A 290 15.87 8.76 -0.82
C ALA A 290 16.47 7.55 -1.55
N LEU A 291 17.30 6.75 -0.88
CA LEU A 291 17.86 5.51 -1.43
C LEU A 291 16.80 4.47 -1.71
N VAL A 292 15.89 4.21 -0.75
CA VAL A 292 14.79 3.22 -0.92
C VAL A 292 13.86 3.63 -2.06
N VAL A 293 13.44 4.89 -2.10
CA VAL A 293 12.61 5.45 -3.18
C VAL A 293 13.33 5.36 -4.52
N GLY A 294 14.61 5.74 -4.57
CA GLY A 294 15.44 5.66 -5.77
C GLY A 294 15.53 4.24 -6.32
N CYS A 295 15.74 3.23 -5.46
CA CYS A 295 15.76 1.82 -5.85
C CYS A 295 14.40 1.35 -6.37
N GLY A 296 13.31 1.73 -5.72
CA GLY A 296 11.96 1.41 -6.18
C GLY A 296 11.67 2.00 -7.55
N LEU A 297 12.02 3.27 -7.78
CA LEU A 297 11.88 3.94 -9.07
C LEU A 297 12.76 3.29 -10.16
N PHE A 298 13.99 2.93 -9.83
CA PHE A 298 14.89 2.22 -10.74
C PHE A 298 14.28 0.89 -11.21
N LEU A 299 13.73 0.07 -10.29
CA LEU A 299 13.08 -1.18 -10.65
C LEU A 299 11.90 -0.96 -11.59
N ILE A 300 11.06 0.04 -11.31
CA ILE A 300 9.89 0.38 -12.15
C ILE A 300 10.31 0.78 -13.58
N VAL A 301 11.34 1.62 -13.71
CA VAL A 301 11.84 2.05 -15.02
C VAL A 301 12.44 0.88 -15.81
N ARG A 302 13.12 -0.04 -15.12
CA ARG A 302 13.74 -1.20 -15.74
C ARG A 302 12.71 -2.25 -16.21
N GLU A 303 11.64 -2.48 -15.46
CA GLU A 303 10.56 -3.41 -15.85
C GLU A 303 9.77 -2.92 -17.08
N ARG A 304 9.95 -1.66 -17.48
CA ARG A 304 9.36 -1.10 -18.70
C ARG A 304 10.18 -1.37 -19.97
N ARG A 305 11.43 -1.81 -19.83
CA ARG A 305 12.34 -2.15 -20.95
C ARG A 305 12.37 -3.64 -21.19
#